data_536ba06924817f9980ba51da0bd1a209
#
_entry.id   536ba06924817f9980ba51da0bd1a209
#
_cell.length_a   1.000
_cell.length_b   1.000
_cell.length_c   1.000
_cell.angle_alpha   90.00
_cell.angle_beta   90.00
_cell.angle_gamma   90.00
#
_symmetry.space_group_name_H-M   'P 1'
#
loop_
_entity.id
_entity.type
_entity.pdbx_description
1 polymer ?
#
loop_
_entity_poly.entity_id
_entity_poly.type
_entity_poly.pdbx_seq_one_letter_code
_entity_poly.pdbx_strand_id
1 'polypeptide(L)'
;HRGEAQAEQWLRGVKTNLARKAAGGDRDVARDILGGICDIGLANAYYVGHMKNAAAGTDARKWGDGIKAIRPTFAQTGGTHVNISGAAVAKHAPHKDNAVKLLEYLVSEPAQALYARANYEYPVRANVAQDPVMQALGPLQVDPLPIAEIAKHRKQASQLVDKVGFDQ
;
A
#
# COMPACT_ATOMS: atom_id res chain seq x y z
N HIS A 1 -0.80 -12.21 -12.90
CA HIS A 1 -2.02 -13.07 -12.93
C HIS A 1 -2.69 -13.16 -14.31
N ARG A 2 -2.78 -12.08 -15.07
CA ARG A 2 -3.62 -12.00 -16.27
C ARG A 2 -2.84 -11.76 -17.57
N GLY A 3 -1.54 -11.55 -17.49
CA GLY A 3 -0.69 -11.23 -18.64
C GLY A 3 -0.79 -9.78 -19.11
N GLU A 4 0.12 -9.40 -20.02
CA GLU A 4 0.32 -8.01 -20.46
C GLU A 4 -0.90 -7.42 -21.18
N ALA A 5 -1.51 -8.18 -22.09
CA ALA A 5 -2.63 -7.67 -22.88
C ALA A 5 -3.83 -7.27 -22.03
N GLN A 6 -4.18 -8.09 -21.02
CA GLN A 6 -5.28 -7.76 -20.12
C GLN A 6 -4.89 -6.63 -19.16
N ALA A 7 -3.62 -6.57 -18.73
CA ALA A 7 -3.12 -5.46 -17.92
C ALA A 7 -3.19 -4.13 -18.68
N GLU A 8 -2.81 -4.12 -19.96
CA GLU A 8 -2.93 -2.94 -20.83
C GLU A 8 -4.39 -2.50 -20.98
N GLN A 9 -5.28 -3.42 -21.31
CA GLN A 9 -6.70 -3.12 -21.44
C GLN A 9 -7.28 -2.53 -20.16
N TRP A 10 -6.95 -3.13 -19.01
CA TRP A 10 -7.37 -2.63 -17.71
C TRP A 10 -6.83 -1.23 -17.43
N LEU A 11 -5.53 -1.00 -17.68
CA LEU A 11 -4.90 0.29 -17.42
C LEU A 11 -5.49 1.41 -18.30
N ARG A 12 -5.79 1.12 -19.56
CA ARG A 12 -6.51 2.05 -20.46
C ARG A 12 -7.90 2.35 -19.95
N GLY A 13 -8.62 1.33 -19.46
CA GLY A 13 -9.93 1.51 -18.86
C GLY A 13 -9.88 2.39 -17.61
N VAL A 14 -8.89 2.18 -16.74
CA VAL A 14 -8.69 3.05 -15.56
C VAL A 14 -8.40 4.48 -16.01
N LYS A 15 -7.48 4.69 -16.97
CA LYS A 15 -7.16 6.04 -17.48
C LYS A 15 -8.39 6.76 -18.01
N THR A 16 -9.23 6.07 -18.78
CA THR A 16 -10.46 6.65 -19.33
C THR A 16 -11.48 7.05 -18.27
N ASN A 17 -11.47 6.35 -17.14
CA ASN A 17 -12.41 6.59 -16.02
C ASN A 17 -11.80 7.44 -14.89
N LEU A 18 -10.62 8.02 -15.08
CA LEU A 18 -10.07 8.95 -14.09
C LEU A 18 -10.97 10.19 -13.97
N ALA A 19 -11.40 10.52 -12.76
CA ALA A 19 -12.17 11.72 -12.47
C ALA A 19 -11.38 13.02 -12.77
N ARG A 20 -10.07 12.95 -12.65
CA ARG A 20 -9.11 14.00 -13.00
C ARG A 20 -7.75 13.38 -13.32
N LYS A 21 -6.82 14.17 -13.86
CA LYS A 21 -5.43 13.75 -14.01
C LYS A 21 -4.90 13.28 -12.65
N ALA A 22 -4.21 12.12 -12.63
CA ALA A 22 -3.58 11.59 -11.44
C ALA A 22 -2.55 12.60 -10.89
N ALA A 23 -2.76 13.07 -9.68
CA ALA A 23 -1.88 14.01 -9.00
C ALA A 23 -2.11 13.96 -7.49
N GLY A 24 -1.11 14.39 -6.70
CA GLY A 24 -1.17 14.36 -5.25
C GLY A 24 -0.78 13.01 -4.67
N GLY A 25 -1.20 12.75 -3.44
CA GLY A 25 -0.89 11.53 -2.70
C GLY A 25 -2.14 10.81 -2.21
N ASP A 26 -1.93 9.71 -1.49
CA ASP A 26 -3.02 8.82 -1.02
C ASP A 26 -4.07 9.54 -0.16
N ARG A 27 -3.67 10.57 0.60
CA ARG A 27 -4.63 11.38 1.40
C ARG A 27 -5.51 12.26 0.52
N ASP A 28 -4.98 12.74 -0.61
CA ASP A 28 -5.76 13.52 -1.57
C ASP A 28 -6.86 12.69 -2.21
N VAL A 29 -6.63 11.37 -2.38
CA VAL A 29 -7.67 10.44 -2.84
C VAL A 29 -8.85 10.42 -1.87
N ALA A 30 -8.60 10.31 -0.57
CA ALA A 30 -9.66 10.33 0.44
C ALA A 30 -10.41 11.68 0.47
N ARG A 31 -9.69 12.80 0.35
CA ARG A 31 -10.28 14.13 0.20
C ARG A 31 -11.20 14.22 -1.01
N ASP A 32 -10.74 13.73 -2.14
CA ASP A 32 -11.46 13.83 -3.42
C ASP A 32 -12.73 12.95 -3.42
N ILE A 33 -12.67 11.77 -2.78
CA ILE A 33 -13.89 10.95 -2.57
C ILE A 33 -14.89 11.70 -1.69
N LEU A 34 -14.45 12.23 -0.56
CA LEU A 34 -15.33 12.98 0.35
C LEU A 34 -15.88 14.27 -0.30
N GLY A 35 -15.10 14.90 -1.17
CA GLY A 35 -15.50 16.08 -1.95
C GLY A 35 -16.39 15.78 -3.16
N GLY A 36 -16.70 14.50 -3.43
CA GLY A 36 -17.56 14.10 -4.57
C GLY A 36 -16.89 14.25 -5.93
N ILE A 37 -15.55 14.33 -5.98
CA ILE A 37 -14.79 14.39 -7.24
C ILE A 37 -14.70 13.01 -7.88
N CYS A 38 -14.60 11.97 -7.06
CA CYS A 38 -14.60 10.56 -7.49
C CYS A 38 -15.32 9.69 -6.46
N ASP A 39 -15.81 8.53 -6.89
CA ASP A 39 -16.51 7.58 -6.02
C ASP A 39 -15.56 6.54 -5.41
N ILE A 40 -14.47 6.21 -6.11
CA ILE A 40 -13.51 5.17 -5.75
C ILE A 40 -12.10 5.71 -6.01
N GLY A 41 -11.16 5.32 -5.15
CA GLY A 41 -9.75 5.61 -5.35
C GLY A 41 -8.83 4.51 -4.83
N LEU A 42 -7.61 4.45 -5.32
CA LEU A 42 -6.58 3.53 -4.86
C LEU A 42 -5.62 4.25 -3.91
N ALA A 43 -5.33 3.62 -2.79
CA ALA A 43 -4.41 4.16 -1.79
C ALA A 43 -3.76 3.01 -1.00
N ASN A 44 -2.61 3.29 -0.39
CA ASN A 44 -2.01 2.36 0.57
C ASN A 44 -2.82 2.33 1.88
N ALA A 45 -3.03 1.13 2.41
CA ALA A 45 -3.87 0.91 3.59
C ALA A 45 -3.40 1.67 4.83
N TYR A 46 -2.08 1.84 5.01
CA TYR A 46 -1.54 2.55 6.18
C TYR A 46 -1.96 4.04 6.25
N TYR A 47 -2.27 4.67 5.11
CA TYR A 47 -2.81 6.05 5.15
C TYR A 47 -4.20 6.11 5.77
N VAL A 48 -5.00 5.05 5.66
CA VAL A 48 -6.27 4.95 6.39
C VAL A 48 -6.01 4.97 7.90
N GLY A 49 -5.01 4.21 8.37
CA GLY A 49 -4.56 4.24 9.76
C GLY A 49 -4.16 5.65 10.21
N HIS A 50 -3.30 6.32 9.45
CA HIS A 50 -2.88 7.69 9.74
C HIS A 50 -4.05 8.68 9.81
N MET A 51 -4.96 8.62 8.86
CA MET A 51 -6.10 9.54 8.82
C MET A 51 -7.08 9.29 9.97
N LYS A 52 -7.43 8.03 10.23
CA LYS A 52 -8.37 7.66 11.30
C LYS A 52 -7.81 7.88 12.71
N ASN A 53 -6.49 7.94 12.89
CA ASN A 53 -5.82 8.26 14.15
C ASN A 53 -5.33 9.71 14.24
N ALA A 54 -5.61 10.54 13.23
CA ALA A 54 -5.29 11.96 13.30
C ALA A 54 -6.10 12.68 14.39
N ALA A 55 -5.59 13.81 14.86
CA ALA A 55 -6.25 14.59 15.91
C ALA A 55 -7.69 14.96 15.51
N ALA A 56 -8.59 14.94 16.48
CA ALA A 56 -9.98 15.31 16.28
C ALA A 56 -10.10 16.74 15.70
N GLY A 57 -11.02 16.93 14.75
CA GLY A 57 -11.24 18.21 14.09
C GLY A 57 -10.29 18.54 12.93
N THR A 58 -9.23 17.78 12.74
CA THR A 58 -8.34 17.96 11.56
C THR A 58 -8.98 17.45 10.28
N ASP A 59 -8.56 17.99 9.15
CA ASP A 59 -9.03 17.54 7.84
C ASP A 59 -8.65 16.07 7.58
N ALA A 60 -7.44 15.66 7.97
CA ALA A 60 -7.03 14.27 7.87
C ALA A 60 -7.99 13.32 8.59
N ARG A 61 -8.45 13.69 9.80
CA ARG A 61 -9.44 12.90 10.55
C ARG A 61 -10.79 12.85 9.83
N LYS A 62 -11.28 13.98 9.33
CA LYS A 62 -12.52 14.05 8.57
C LYS A 62 -12.48 13.16 7.32
N TRP A 63 -11.36 13.19 6.58
CA TRP A 63 -11.18 12.34 5.40
C TRP A 63 -11.18 10.85 5.77
N GLY A 64 -10.44 10.48 6.82
CA GLY A 64 -10.39 9.10 7.30
C GLY A 64 -11.75 8.56 7.75
N ASP A 65 -12.54 9.39 8.44
CA ASP A 65 -13.88 9.00 8.92
C ASP A 65 -14.92 8.99 7.79
N GLY A 66 -14.73 9.82 6.75
CA GLY A 66 -15.65 9.94 5.63
C GLY A 66 -15.52 8.86 4.54
N ILE A 67 -14.44 8.06 4.55
CA ILE A 67 -14.23 7.01 3.56
C ILE A 67 -14.46 5.60 4.14
N LYS A 68 -14.87 4.68 3.27
CA LYS A 68 -14.86 3.24 3.54
C LYS A 68 -13.67 2.61 2.80
N ALA A 69 -12.71 2.08 3.55
CA ALA A 69 -11.62 1.32 2.96
C ALA A 69 -12.03 -0.14 2.72
N ILE A 70 -11.73 -0.66 1.54
CA ILE A 70 -11.91 -2.06 1.16
C ILE A 70 -10.59 -2.59 0.59
N ARG A 71 -10.35 -3.88 0.75
CA ARG A 71 -9.20 -4.55 0.14
C ARG A 71 -9.63 -5.17 -1.17
N PRO A 72 -9.04 -4.76 -2.32
CA PRO A 72 -9.31 -5.44 -3.59
C PRO A 72 -8.72 -6.86 -3.55
N THR A 73 -9.42 -7.82 -4.14
CA THR A 73 -8.99 -9.22 -4.20
C THR A 73 -8.90 -9.69 -5.64
N PHE A 74 -7.95 -10.59 -5.90
CA PHE A 74 -7.87 -11.26 -7.19
C PHE A 74 -8.87 -12.43 -7.25
N ALA A 75 -9.69 -12.47 -8.30
CA ALA A 75 -10.70 -13.52 -8.46
C ALA A 75 -10.09 -14.94 -8.53
N GLN A 76 -8.84 -15.04 -9.01
CA GLN A 76 -8.14 -16.32 -9.14
C GLN A 76 -7.67 -16.89 -7.81
N THR A 77 -7.35 -16.05 -6.83
CA THR A 77 -6.74 -16.46 -5.57
C THR A 77 -7.57 -16.08 -4.35
N GLY A 78 -8.47 -15.12 -4.49
CA GLY A 78 -9.20 -14.50 -3.39
C GLY A 78 -8.33 -13.60 -2.50
N GLY A 79 -7.03 -13.45 -2.83
CA GLY A 79 -6.07 -12.69 -2.04
C GLY A 79 -5.94 -11.22 -2.45
N THR A 80 -5.52 -10.39 -1.51
CA THR A 80 -5.18 -8.99 -1.70
C THR A 80 -3.70 -8.84 -2.00
N HIS A 81 -3.35 -8.03 -3.00
CA HIS A 81 -1.95 -7.64 -3.22
C HIS A 81 -1.41 -6.88 -2.01
N VAL A 82 -0.21 -7.26 -1.57
CA VAL A 82 0.53 -6.55 -0.53
C VAL A 82 1.89 -6.12 -1.06
N ASN A 83 2.39 -5.00 -0.58
CA ASN A 83 3.77 -4.59 -0.77
C ASN A 83 4.53 -4.77 0.54
N ILE A 84 5.85 -4.62 0.50
CA ILE A 84 6.72 -4.77 1.66
C ILE A 84 7.58 -3.51 1.87
N SER A 85 7.80 -3.16 3.13
CA SER A 85 8.90 -2.30 3.53
C SER A 85 10.15 -3.14 3.68
N GLY A 86 11.29 -2.64 3.23
CA GLY A 86 12.54 -3.39 3.24
C GLY A 86 13.72 -2.53 3.66
N ALA A 87 14.73 -3.17 4.22
CA ALA A 87 16.00 -2.56 4.53
C ALA A 87 17.15 -3.48 4.11
N ALA A 88 18.30 -2.90 3.76
CA ALA A 88 19.47 -3.64 3.33
C ALA A 88 20.75 -2.99 3.87
N VAL A 89 21.79 -3.81 4.04
CA VAL A 89 23.12 -3.32 4.36
C VAL A 89 23.82 -2.86 3.08
N ALA A 90 24.25 -1.60 3.03
CA ALA A 90 25.00 -1.09 1.90
C ALA A 90 26.32 -1.85 1.73
N LYS A 91 26.75 -2.06 0.47
CA LYS A 91 27.98 -2.81 0.14
C LYS A 91 29.21 -2.28 0.89
N HIS A 92 29.31 -0.99 1.04
CA HIS A 92 30.44 -0.28 1.68
C HIS A 92 30.04 0.35 3.01
N ALA A 93 29.13 -0.27 3.77
CA ALA A 93 28.75 0.19 5.09
C ALA A 93 29.97 0.21 6.03
N PRO A 94 30.30 1.37 6.66
CA PRO A 94 31.48 1.48 7.53
C PRO A 94 31.31 0.69 8.84
N HIS A 95 30.06 0.45 9.27
CA HIS A 95 29.71 -0.26 10.49
C HIS A 95 28.77 -1.43 10.20
N LYS A 96 29.23 -2.38 9.36
CA LYS A 96 28.40 -3.48 8.85
C LYS A 96 27.77 -4.31 9.97
N ASP A 97 28.54 -4.65 11.02
CA ASP A 97 28.03 -5.47 12.12
C ASP A 97 26.91 -4.77 12.90
N ASN A 98 27.01 -3.45 13.08
CA ASN A 98 25.95 -2.67 13.71
C ASN A 98 24.73 -2.57 12.80
N ALA A 99 24.92 -2.46 11.48
CA ALA A 99 23.82 -2.47 10.53
C ALA A 99 23.07 -3.81 10.53
N VAL A 100 23.77 -4.93 10.63
CA VAL A 100 23.16 -6.26 10.76
C VAL A 100 22.34 -6.35 12.06
N LYS A 101 22.91 -5.94 13.19
CA LYS A 101 22.20 -5.91 14.48
C LYS A 101 20.93 -5.03 14.42
N LEU A 102 21.00 -3.91 13.70
CA LEU A 102 19.82 -3.07 13.47
C LEU A 102 18.74 -3.82 12.66
N LEU A 103 19.12 -4.52 11.58
CA LEU A 103 18.17 -5.31 10.80
C LEU A 103 17.52 -6.42 11.64
N GLU A 104 18.30 -7.12 12.46
CA GLU A 104 17.79 -8.12 13.39
C GLU A 104 16.82 -7.52 14.41
N TYR A 105 17.13 -6.33 14.92
CA TYR A 105 16.22 -5.61 15.81
C TYR A 105 14.92 -5.21 15.10
N LEU A 106 14.99 -4.72 13.86
CA LEU A 106 13.81 -4.27 13.11
C LEU A 106 12.79 -5.39 12.86
N VAL A 107 13.21 -6.65 12.83
CA VAL A 107 12.29 -7.80 12.74
C VAL A 107 11.95 -8.41 14.10
N SER A 108 12.39 -7.83 15.21
CA SER A 108 12.02 -8.26 16.56
C SER A 108 10.59 -7.85 16.92
N GLU A 109 10.00 -8.52 17.91
CA GLU A 109 8.63 -8.19 18.38
C GLU A 109 8.48 -6.74 18.84
N PRO A 110 9.41 -6.15 19.64
CA PRO A 110 9.29 -4.76 20.05
C PRO A 110 9.29 -3.78 18.87
N ALA A 111 10.18 -3.99 17.88
CA ALA A 111 10.24 -3.12 16.72
C ALA A 111 9.01 -3.28 15.83
N GLN A 112 8.54 -4.50 15.62
CA GLN A 112 7.33 -4.75 14.83
C GLN A 112 6.08 -4.17 15.51
N ALA A 113 6.01 -4.18 16.84
CA ALA A 113 4.93 -3.50 17.58
C ALA A 113 4.98 -1.97 17.41
N LEU A 114 6.18 -1.38 17.29
CA LEU A 114 6.34 0.04 16.97
C LEU A 114 5.84 0.36 15.55
N TYR A 115 6.25 -0.43 14.55
CA TYR A 115 5.78 -0.28 13.16
C TYR A 115 4.26 -0.39 13.05
N ALA A 116 3.66 -1.38 13.70
CA ALA A 116 2.21 -1.57 13.69
C ALA A 116 1.46 -0.34 14.24
N ARG A 117 1.99 0.30 15.30
CA ARG A 117 1.34 1.44 15.94
C ARG A 117 1.67 2.79 15.30
N ALA A 118 2.93 2.98 14.86
CA ALA A 118 3.39 4.26 14.34
C ALA A 118 3.11 4.43 12.84
N ASN A 119 3.24 3.35 12.07
CA ASN A 119 3.09 3.37 10.62
C ASN A 119 1.85 2.65 10.12
N TYR A 120 1.12 1.93 10.99
CA TYR A 120 -0.06 1.13 10.60
C TYR A 120 0.27 0.05 9.58
N GLU A 121 1.52 -0.43 9.58
CA GLU A 121 1.98 -1.55 8.76
C GLU A 121 1.59 -2.88 9.41
N TYR A 122 1.37 -3.90 8.57
CA TYR A 122 1.13 -5.25 9.06
C TYR A 122 2.45 -5.85 9.55
N PRO A 123 2.51 -6.31 10.84
CA PRO A 123 3.73 -6.90 11.36
C PRO A 123 4.10 -8.18 10.63
N VAL A 124 5.40 -8.44 10.44
CA VAL A 124 5.92 -9.69 9.89
C VAL A 124 5.99 -10.81 10.94
N ARG A 125 5.72 -10.50 12.22
CA ARG A 125 5.64 -11.45 13.31
C ARG A 125 4.18 -11.75 13.63
N ALA A 126 3.80 -13.03 13.56
CA ALA A 126 2.42 -13.46 13.74
C ALA A 126 1.86 -13.18 15.16
N ASN A 127 2.74 -13.11 16.16
CA ASN A 127 2.37 -12.83 17.55
C ASN A 127 2.31 -11.34 17.90
N VAL A 128 2.59 -10.44 16.96
CA VAL A 128 2.47 -9.00 17.15
C VAL A 128 1.11 -8.52 16.68
N ALA A 129 0.39 -7.85 17.55
CA ALA A 129 -0.94 -7.31 17.24
C ALA A 129 -0.85 -6.16 16.23
N GLN A 130 -1.79 -6.13 15.30
CA GLN A 130 -2.02 -5.00 14.40
C GLN A 130 -2.67 -3.85 15.16
N ASP A 131 -2.56 -2.63 14.64
CA ASP A 131 -3.33 -1.49 15.14
C ASP A 131 -4.85 -1.75 15.02
N PRO A 132 -5.67 -1.33 16.00
CA PRO A 132 -7.12 -1.54 15.97
C PRO A 132 -7.82 -1.03 14.69
N VAL A 133 -7.36 0.09 14.12
CA VAL A 133 -7.90 0.61 12.84
C VAL A 133 -7.62 -0.35 11.70
N MET A 134 -6.44 -0.96 11.68
CA MET A 134 -6.09 -1.96 10.66
C MET A 134 -6.82 -3.28 10.87
N GLN A 135 -7.06 -3.68 12.12
CA GLN A 135 -7.90 -4.84 12.46
C GLN A 135 -9.35 -4.64 12.01
N ALA A 136 -9.89 -3.42 12.15
CA ALA A 136 -11.25 -3.07 11.74
C ALA A 136 -11.49 -3.20 10.22
N LEU A 137 -10.42 -3.25 9.41
CA LEU A 137 -10.53 -3.56 7.97
C LEU A 137 -10.85 -5.05 7.71
N GLY A 138 -10.92 -5.87 8.75
CA GLY A 138 -11.18 -7.31 8.66
C GLY A 138 -9.91 -8.16 8.40
N PRO A 139 -10.04 -9.46 8.22
CA PRO A 139 -8.91 -10.35 7.98
C PRO A 139 -8.22 -10.02 6.65
N LEU A 140 -6.89 -10.05 6.64
CA LEU A 140 -6.08 -9.90 5.44
C LEU A 140 -5.74 -11.31 4.90
N GLN A 141 -6.33 -11.66 3.76
CA GLN A 141 -5.89 -12.80 2.97
C GLN A 141 -4.90 -12.28 1.92
N VAL A 142 -3.63 -12.59 2.09
CA VAL A 142 -2.58 -12.15 1.16
C VAL A 142 -2.66 -12.95 -0.15
N ASP A 143 -2.50 -12.28 -1.28
CA ASP A 143 -2.33 -12.95 -2.57
C ASP A 143 -1.07 -13.82 -2.53
N PRO A 144 -1.15 -15.12 -2.87
CA PRO A 144 -0.01 -16.03 -2.74
C PRO A 144 1.08 -15.83 -3.79
N LEU A 145 0.90 -14.94 -4.78
CA LEU A 145 1.93 -14.68 -5.77
C LEU A 145 3.15 -14.03 -5.11
N PRO A 146 4.34 -14.68 -5.13
CA PRO A 146 5.50 -14.11 -4.49
C PRO A 146 5.89 -12.74 -5.05
N ILE A 147 6.27 -11.80 -4.19
CA ILE A 147 6.70 -10.45 -4.60
C ILE A 147 7.91 -10.54 -5.56
N ALA A 148 8.79 -11.52 -5.40
CA ALA A 148 9.90 -11.76 -6.31
C ALA A 148 9.45 -12.09 -7.74
N GLU A 149 8.33 -12.79 -7.91
CA GLU A 149 7.75 -13.05 -9.24
C GLU A 149 7.14 -11.77 -9.83
N ILE A 150 6.46 -10.98 -9.02
CA ILE A 150 5.93 -9.66 -9.42
C ILE A 150 7.07 -8.75 -9.87
N ALA A 151 8.19 -8.72 -9.14
CA ALA A 151 9.35 -7.89 -9.41
C ALA A 151 9.99 -8.17 -10.78
N LYS A 152 9.89 -9.41 -11.30
CA LYS A 152 10.39 -9.76 -12.65
C LYS A 152 9.69 -8.97 -13.75
N HIS A 153 8.46 -8.56 -13.55
CA HIS A 153 7.65 -7.81 -14.50
C HIS A 153 7.76 -6.28 -14.36
N ARG A 154 8.59 -5.77 -13.42
CA ARG A 154 8.68 -4.33 -13.15
C ARG A 154 9.00 -3.51 -14.40
N LYS A 155 10.03 -3.92 -15.17
CA LYS A 155 10.43 -3.21 -16.40
C LYS A 155 9.28 -3.17 -17.41
N GLN A 156 8.65 -4.30 -17.65
CA GLN A 156 7.53 -4.44 -18.56
C GLN A 156 6.33 -3.59 -18.13
N ALA A 157 6.01 -3.58 -16.83
CA ALA A 157 4.94 -2.76 -16.25
C ALA A 157 5.20 -1.26 -16.44
N SER A 158 6.45 -0.79 -16.21
CA SER A 158 6.82 0.61 -16.43
C SER A 158 6.65 0.99 -17.91
N GLN A 159 7.14 0.16 -18.83
CA GLN A 159 6.97 0.37 -20.27
C GLN A 159 5.49 0.40 -20.69
N LEU A 160 4.66 -0.39 -20.03
CA LEU A 160 3.22 -0.39 -20.28
C LEU A 160 2.56 0.91 -19.81
N VAL A 161 2.93 1.44 -18.65
CA VAL A 161 2.46 2.74 -18.14
C VAL A 161 2.83 3.85 -19.14
N ASP A 162 4.07 3.87 -19.62
CA ASP A 162 4.55 4.83 -20.63
C ASP A 162 3.78 4.70 -21.95
N LYS A 163 3.60 3.47 -22.44
CA LYS A 163 2.85 3.16 -23.67
C LYS A 163 1.40 3.66 -23.61
N VAL A 164 0.76 3.51 -22.47
CA VAL A 164 -0.62 3.99 -22.23
C VAL A 164 -0.65 5.50 -22.02
N GLY A 165 0.47 6.11 -21.66
CA GLY A 165 0.57 7.52 -21.30
C GLY A 165 -0.25 7.82 -20.03
N PHE A 166 -0.18 6.94 -19.02
CA PHE A 166 -1.06 7.02 -17.84
C PHE A 166 -0.85 8.29 -17.04
N ASP A 167 0.39 8.77 -16.95
CA ASP A 167 0.78 9.96 -16.19
C ASP A 167 0.78 11.26 -17.03
N GLN A 168 0.29 11.21 -18.26
CA GLN A 168 0.30 12.35 -19.19
C GLN A 168 -1.05 13.05 -19.28
#